data_862f328e0d8cbf416820a0ddaaa9d555
#
_entry.id   862f328e0d8cbf416820a0ddaaa9d555
#
_cell.length_a   1.000
_cell.length_b   1.000
_cell.length_c   1.000
_cell.angle_alpha   90.00
_cell.angle_beta   90.00
_cell.angle_gamma   90.00
#
_symmetry.space_group_name_H-M   'P 1'
#
loop_
_entity.id
_entity.type
_entity.pdbx_description
1 polymer ?
#
loop_
_entity_poly.entity_id
_entity_poly.type
_entity_poly.pdbx_seq_one_letter_code
_entity_poly.pdbx_strand_id
1 'polypeptide(L)'
;MKGRRLWMTVGALAVLGAAALVLLRGKGLRMRTVHRLRALLHHDEAIEEGTAGAFSNVIFLHHSVGRYLIEQGGVRERLSEAGYRFWDHDYNYIGITDPSGALTGYSYGVPDDNTNPDGLAALFAQPLHELPLNAFSGLMQHEVILFKSCFPVSNIRSDEQLEQYKQWYLAMREVMDDHPDHLFIVLTPPPLNPSATTPEAAARARAFADWLLSDEYLEGHPNVATFDLFGALAEDDPDSPEVNMLRADYRRDGEDSHPNETANREVGPRLADFIIRTAEAYREEVANGE
;
A
#
# COMPACT_ATOMS: atom_id res chain seq x y z
N MET A 1 -29.91 -39.37 -28.17
CA MET A 1 -29.04 -39.85 -27.07
C MET A 1 -27.87 -38.95 -26.72
N LYS A 2 -27.37 -38.05 -27.57
CA LYS A 2 -26.23 -37.15 -27.31
C LYS A 2 -26.55 -36.01 -26.32
N GLY A 3 -27.75 -35.44 -26.37
CA GLY A 3 -28.12 -34.31 -25.47
C GLY A 3 -28.25 -34.68 -23.98
N ARG A 4 -28.70 -35.91 -23.68
CA ARG A 4 -28.90 -36.40 -22.32
C ARG A 4 -27.56 -36.60 -21.56
N ARG A 5 -26.48 -36.95 -22.27
CA ARG A 5 -25.15 -37.10 -21.72
C ARG A 5 -24.48 -35.73 -21.43
N LEU A 6 -24.77 -34.71 -22.25
CA LEU A 6 -24.23 -33.37 -22.05
C LEU A 6 -24.84 -32.73 -20.79
N TRP A 7 -26.14 -32.88 -20.58
CA TRP A 7 -26.81 -32.36 -19.36
C TRP A 7 -26.41 -33.09 -18.07
N MET A 8 -26.07 -34.38 -18.16
CA MET A 8 -25.58 -35.14 -17.01
C MET A 8 -24.14 -34.73 -16.66
N THR A 9 -23.29 -34.39 -17.63
CA THR A 9 -21.90 -33.89 -17.38
C THR A 9 -21.92 -32.48 -16.81
N VAL A 10 -22.76 -31.59 -17.30
CA VAL A 10 -22.92 -30.24 -16.78
C VAL A 10 -23.49 -30.25 -15.36
N GLY A 11 -24.49 -31.12 -15.11
CA GLY A 11 -25.06 -31.31 -13.78
C GLY A 11 -24.04 -31.88 -12.78
N ALA A 12 -23.22 -32.86 -13.19
CA ALA A 12 -22.16 -33.43 -12.35
C ALA A 12 -21.05 -32.41 -12.02
N LEU A 13 -20.65 -31.58 -12.97
CA LEU A 13 -19.70 -30.49 -12.75
C LEU A 13 -20.26 -29.42 -11.82
N ALA A 14 -21.54 -29.08 -11.94
CA ALA A 14 -22.19 -28.13 -11.04
C ALA A 14 -22.31 -28.66 -9.59
N VAL A 15 -22.61 -29.96 -9.44
CA VAL A 15 -22.68 -30.63 -8.12
C VAL A 15 -21.30 -30.77 -7.50
N LEU A 16 -20.28 -31.11 -8.29
CA LEU A 16 -18.89 -31.16 -7.82
C LEU A 16 -18.38 -29.76 -7.43
N GLY A 17 -18.73 -28.75 -8.20
CA GLY A 17 -18.41 -27.36 -7.84
C GLY A 17 -19.10 -26.89 -6.56
N ALA A 18 -20.38 -27.24 -6.38
CA ALA A 18 -21.11 -26.92 -5.17
C ALA A 18 -20.59 -27.71 -3.94
N ALA A 19 -20.23 -28.99 -4.12
CA ALA A 19 -19.64 -29.81 -3.06
C ALA A 19 -18.23 -29.29 -2.68
N ALA A 20 -17.40 -28.87 -3.65
CA ALA A 20 -16.11 -28.25 -3.39
C ALA A 20 -16.28 -26.93 -2.62
N LEU A 21 -17.27 -26.11 -2.93
CA LEU A 21 -17.60 -24.87 -2.21
C LEU A 21 -18.10 -25.15 -0.77
N VAL A 22 -18.79 -26.26 -0.53
CA VAL A 22 -19.26 -26.67 0.81
C VAL A 22 -18.10 -27.23 1.63
N LEU A 23 -17.16 -27.97 1.02
CA LEU A 23 -15.96 -28.52 1.67
C LEU A 23 -14.95 -27.42 2.04
N LEU A 24 -14.97 -26.28 1.34
CA LEU A 24 -14.16 -25.09 1.65
C LEU A 24 -14.78 -24.31 2.84
N ARG A 25 -15.02 -24.98 3.96
CA ARG A 25 -15.70 -24.40 5.13
C ARG A 25 -14.91 -23.31 5.89
N GLY A 26 -13.65 -23.10 5.63
CA GLY A 26 -12.87 -21.99 6.19
C GLY A 26 -13.12 -20.70 5.43
N LYS A 27 -13.51 -19.60 6.10
CA LYS A 27 -13.70 -18.29 5.48
C LYS A 27 -12.49 -17.85 4.65
N GLY A 28 -11.28 -18.09 5.16
CA GLY A 28 -10.02 -17.75 4.49
C GLY A 28 -9.76 -18.54 3.20
N LEU A 29 -10.13 -19.82 3.14
CA LEU A 29 -9.92 -20.64 1.94
C LEU A 29 -10.93 -20.30 0.84
N ARG A 30 -12.17 -19.93 1.21
CA ARG A 30 -13.18 -19.41 0.26
C ARG A 30 -12.73 -18.08 -0.35
N MET A 31 -12.25 -17.16 0.46
CA MET A 31 -11.76 -15.86 0.01
C MET A 31 -10.60 -16.02 -0.97
N ARG A 32 -9.60 -16.84 -0.64
CA ARG A 32 -8.46 -17.12 -1.53
C ARG A 32 -8.88 -17.74 -2.87
N THR A 33 -9.85 -18.64 -2.88
CA THR A 33 -10.32 -19.29 -4.12
C THR A 33 -11.10 -18.29 -4.99
N VAL A 34 -11.98 -17.51 -4.40
CA VAL A 34 -12.73 -16.45 -5.11
C VAL A 34 -11.77 -15.40 -5.65
N HIS A 35 -10.78 -15.01 -4.85
CA HIS A 35 -9.76 -14.06 -5.26
C HIS A 35 -8.98 -14.57 -6.49
N ARG A 36 -8.47 -15.81 -6.46
CA ARG A 36 -7.76 -16.41 -7.60
C ARG A 36 -8.60 -16.48 -8.88
N LEU A 37 -9.88 -16.81 -8.75
CA LEU A 37 -10.79 -16.83 -9.89
C LEU A 37 -11.03 -15.42 -10.46
N ARG A 38 -11.18 -14.43 -9.59
CA ARG A 38 -11.29 -13.03 -10.01
C ARG A 38 -10.01 -12.53 -10.64
N ALA A 39 -8.84 -12.85 -10.05
CA ALA A 39 -7.56 -12.52 -10.63
C ALA A 39 -7.40 -13.03 -12.07
N LEU A 40 -7.81 -14.27 -12.34
CA LEU A 40 -7.80 -14.86 -13.68
C LEU A 40 -8.75 -14.17 -14.68
N LEU A 41 -9.82 -13.54 -14.17
CA LEU A 41 -10.80 -12.84 -15.02
C LEU A 41 -10.42 -11.38 -15.30
N HIS A 42 -9.60 -10.78 -14.43
CA HIS A 42 -9.30 -9.34 -14.46
C HIS A 42 -7.81 -9.04 -14.66
N HIS A 43 -6.98 -10.05 -14.98
CA HIS A 43 -5.52 -9.87 -15.08
C HIS A 43 -5.10 -8.86 -16.15
N ASP A 44 -5.92 -8.69 -17.19
CA ASP A 44 -5.62 -7.78 -18.31
C ASP A 44 -6.00 -6.31 -18.02
N GLU A 45 -6.87 -6.06 -17.03
CA GLU A 45 -7.42 -4.72 -16.81
C GLU A 45 -6.40 -3.71 -16.23
N ALA A 46 -5.39 -4.19 -15.50
CA ALA A 46 -4.40 -3.32 -14.86
C ALA A 46 -3.15 -3.07 -15.72
N ILE A 47 -2.80 -4.00 -16.62
CA ILE A 47 -1.48 -4.07 -17.25
C ILE A 47 -1.43 -3.42 -18.64
N GLU A 48 -2.52 -3.46 -19.42
CA GLU A 48 -2.44 -3.29 -20.89
C GLU A 48 -2.08 -1.88 -21.40
N GLU A 49 -1.95 -0.86 -20.55
CA GLU A 49 -1.81 0.51 -21.03
C GLU A 49 -0.58 1.27 -20.51
N GLY A 50 0.38 0.59 -19.88
CA GLY A 50 1.66 1.20 -19.50
C GLY A 50 2.76 0.90 -20.52
N THR A 51 3.56 1.88 -20.92
CA THR A 51 4.83 1.61 -21.59
C THR A 51 5.79 1.16 -20.51
N ALA A 52 6.32 -0.06 -20.59
CA ALA A 52 7.30 -0.56 -19.62
C ALA A 52 8.49 0.40 -19.53
N GLY A 53 8.92 0.72 -18.30
CA GLY A 53 9.98 1.68 -18.02
C GLY A 53 9.56 3.15 -18.06
N ALA A 54 8.27 3.46 -18.27
CA ALA A 54 7.76 4.81 -18.20
C ALA A 54 7.55 5.29 -16.76
N PHE A 55 7.44 4.35 -15.80
CA PHE A 55 7.15 4.59 -14.38
C PHE A 55 5.93 5.50 -14.17
N SER A 56 4.92 5.32 -15.02
CA SER A 56 3.70 6.13 -15.04
C SER A 56 2.46 5.36 -14.53
N ASN A 57 2.56 4.04 -14.36
CA ASN A 57 1.51 3.20 -13.79
C ASN A 57 1.76 3.02 -12.28
N VAL A 58 0.99 3.74 -11.48
CA VAL A 58 1.19 3.90 -10.04
C VAL A 58 0.08 3.20 -9.27
N ILE A 59 0.43 2.44 -8.22
CA ILE A 59 -0.55 1.92 -7.26
C ILE A 59 -0.21 2.34 -5.83
N PHE A 60 -1.22 2.71 -5.06
CA PHE A 60 -1.10 2.99 -3.64
C PHE A 60 -1.87 1.98 -2.80
N LEU A 61 -1.14 1.11 -2.09
CA LEU A 61 -1.71 0.22 -1.08
C LEU A 61 -1.91 0.99 0.22
N HIS A 62 -3.16 1.19 0.62
CA HIS A 62 -3.50 2.03 1.77
C HIS A 62 -4.73 1.54 2.52
N HIS A 63 -5.03 2.21 3.62
CA HIS A 63 -6.30 2.21 4.32
C HIS A 63 -6.77 3.66 4.51
N SER A 64 -7.61 3.91 5.52
CA SER A 64 -8.31 5.18 5.73
C SER A 64 -7.48 6.47 5.60
N VAL A 65 -6.25 6.52 6.15
CA VAL A 65 -5.38 7.71 6.01
C VAL A 65 -5.03 7.98 4.56
N GLY A 66 -4.64 6.93 3.80
CA GLY A 66 -4.36 7.07 2.37
C GLY A 66 -5.60 7.46 1.58
N ARG A 67 -6.78 6.89 1.92
CA ARG A 67 -8.05 7.29 1.29
C ARG A 67 -8.30 8.78 1.44
N TYR A 68 -8.12 9.35 2.62
CA TYR A 68 -8.32 10.78 2.83
C TYR A 68 -7.30 11.64 2.09
N LEU A 69 -6.04 11.21 1.98
CA LEU A 69 -5.05 11.89 1.13
C LEU A 69 -5.48 11.90 -0.35
N ILE A 70 -6.08 10.82 -0.83
CA ILE A 70 -6.60 10.72 -2.20
C ILE A 70 -7.84 11.62 -2.35
N GLU A 71 -8.89 11.39 -1.55
CA GLU A 71 -10.21 12.01 -1.73
C GLU A 71 -10.26 13.49 -1.34
N GLN A 72 -9.55 13.88 -0.27
CA GLN A 72 -9.56 15.25 0.28
C GLN A 72 -8.31 16.03 -0.14
N GLY A 73 -7.19 15.34 -0.35
CA GLY A 73 -5.91 15.93 -0.74
C GLY A 73 -5.67 16.00 -2.25
N GLY A 74 -6.55 15.44 -3.07
CA GLY A 74 -6.48 15.57 -4.53
C GLY A 74 -5.30 14.85 -5.18
N VAL A 75 -4.80 13.75 -4.55
CA VAL A 75 -3.63 13.02 -5.08
C VAL A 75 -3.91 12.43 -6.45
N ARG A 76 -5.10 11.82 -6.67
CA ARG A 76 -5.49 11.21 -7.94
C ARG A 76 -5.55 12.23 -9.07
N GLU A 77 -6.24 13.35 -8.82
CA GLU A 77 -6.42 14.42 -9.79
C GLU A 77 -5.07 14.98 -10.25
N ARG A 78 -4.18 15.26 -9.27
CA ARG A 78 -2.86 15.84 -9.56
C ARG A 78 -1.96 14.88 -10.33
N LEU A 79 -1.96 13.59 -10.00
CA LEU A 79 -1.23 12.57 -10.75
C LEU A 79 -1.80 12.39 -12.16
N SER A 80 -3.12 12.39 -12.30
CA SER A 80 -3.78 12.31 -13.61
C SER A 80 -3.46 13.52 -14.50
N GLU A 81 -3.45 14.74 -13.96
CA GLU A 81 -3.06 15.95 -14.65
C GLU A 81 -1.60 15.91 -15.14
N ALA A 82 -0.73 15.24 -14.38
CA ALA A 82 0.66 15.00 -14.76
C ALA A 82 0.86 13.80 -15.72
N GLY A 83 -0.22 13.14 -16.14
CA GLY A 83 -0.18 12.03 -17.10
C GLY A 83 0.08 10.65 -16.47
N TYR A 84 0.00 10.53 -15.16
CA TYR A 84 0.14 9.26 -14.46
C TYR A 84 -1.19 8.51 -14.40
N ARG A 85 -1.13 7.19 -14.46
CA ARG A 85 -2.25 6.29 -14.24
C ARG A 85 -2.22 5.83 -12.79
N PHE A 86 -3.01 6.48 -11.94
CA PHE A 86 -3.02 6.26 -10.51
C PHE A 86 -4.16 5.32 -10.10
N TRP A 87 -3.77 4.15 -9.65
CA TRP A 87 -4.62 3.16 -9.00
C TRP A 87 -4.48 3.24 -7.50
N ASP A 88 -5.48 2.82 -6.76
CA ASP A 88 -5.36 2.60 -5.33
C ASP A 88 -6.04 1.30 -4.91
N HIS A 89 -5.48 0.67 -3.89
CA HIS A 89 -6.04 -0.51 -3.24
C HIS A 89 -6.31 -0.20 -1.78
N ASP A 90 -7.57 -0.12 -1.43
CA ASP A 90 -8.04 0.08 -0.05
C ASP A 90 -8.30 -1.29 0.63
N TYR A 91 -9.10 -1.33 1.70
CA TYR A 91 -9.55 -2.57 2.30
C TYR A 91 -10.16 -3.52 1.26
N ASN A 92 -9.95 -4.83 1.43
CA ASN A 92 -10.43 -5.83 0.46
C ASN A 92 -11.91 -5.75 0.11
N TYR A 93 -12.75 -5.25 1.02
CA TYR A 93 -14.20 -5.08 0.76
C TYR A 93 -14.52 -3.86 -0.11
N ILE A 94 -13.58 -2.93 -0.26
CA ILE A 94 -13.61 -1.82 -1.21
C ILE A 94 -12.87 -2.25 -2.48
N GLY A 95 -11.64 -2.75 -2.34
CA GLY A 95 -10.79 -3.27 -3.40
C GLY A 95 -10.04 -2.18 -4.15
N ILE A 96 -9.88 -2.39 -5.44
CA ILE A 96 -9.10 -1.55 -6.34
C ILE A 96 -10.01 -0.48 -6.94
N THR A 97 -9.50 0.77 -6.91
CA THR A 97 -10.05 1.92 -7.63
C THR A 97 -9.17 2.19 -8.83
N ASP A 98 -9.75 2.34 -10.01
CA ASP A 98 -9.06 2.59 -11.25
C ASP A 98 -8.60 4.07 -11.40
N PRO A 99 -7.82 4.42 -12.44
CA PRO A 99 -7.37 5.80 -12.65
C PRO A 99 -8.49 6.82 -12.82
N SER A 100 -9.70 6.41 -13.25
CA SER A 100 -10.87 7.30 -13.33
C SER A 100 -11.53 7.57 -11.98
N GLY A 101 -11.12 6.85 -10.91
CA GLY A 101 -11.75 6.90 -9.60
C GLY A 101 -12.93 5.93 -9.44
N ALA A 102 -13.15 5.02 -10.40
CA ALA A 102 -14.20 4.03 -10.32
C ALA A 102 -13.75 2.75 -9.60
N LEU A 103 -14.63 2.20 -8.76
CA LEU A 103 -14.39 0.91 -8.12
C LEU A 103 -14.47 -0.22 -9.16
N THR A 104 -13.41 -1.03 -9.26
CA THR A 104 -13.38 -2.17 -10.18
C THR A 104 -14.21 -3.37 -9.69
N GLY A 105 -14.54 -3.41 -8.39
CA GLY A 105 -15.17 -4.58 -7.75
C GLY A 105 -14.20 -5.76 -7.58
N TYR A 106 -12.92 -5.54 -7.78
CA TYR A 106 -11.82 -6.49 -7.66
C TYR A 106 -10.87 -6.10 -6.52
N SER A 107 -10.18 -7.07 -5.94
CA SER A 107 -9.20 -6.89 -4.87
C SER A 107 -8.04 -7.85 -5.10
N TYR A 108 -6.82 -7.42 -4.82
CA TYR A 108 -5.64 -8.31 -4.85
C TYR A 108 -5.60 -9.32 -3.69
N GLY A 109 -6.58 -9.27 -2.77
CA GLY A 109 -6.64 -10.20 -1.64
C GLY A 109 -5.53 -9.94 -0.64
N VAL A 110 -5.30 -8.68 -0.34
CA VAL A 110 -4.30 -8.23 0.64
C VAL A 110 -4.62 -8.84 2.00
N PRO A 111 -3.63 -9.38 2.74
CA PRO A 111 -3.84 -9.88 4.10
C PRO A 111 -4.43 -8.80 5.03
N ASP A 112 -5.28 -9.20 5.98
CA ASP A 112 -5.99 -8.25 6.86
C ASP A 112 -5.04 -7.45 7.77
N ASP A 113 -3.84 -7.97 8.03
CA ASP A 113 -2.78 -7.37 8.85
C ASP A 113 -1.73 -6.59 8.04
N ASN A 114 -1.98 -6.34 6.77
CA ASN A 114 -1.08 -5.66 5.83
C ASN A 114 -0.69 -4.23 6.21
N THR A 115 -1.30 -3.65 7.23
CA THR A 115 -0.93 -2.33 7.77
C THR A 115 0.10 -2.39 8.90
N ASN A 116 0.41 -3.58 9.38
CA ASN A 116 1.48 -3.81 10.33
C ASN A 116 2.77 -4.17 9.59
N PRO A 117 3.95 -3.84 10.12
CA PRO A 117 5.22 -4.15 9.48
C PRO A 117 5.43 -5.64 9.16
N ASP A 118 5.02 -6.54 10.05
CA ASP A 118 5.07 -7.99 9.85
C ASP A 118 4.11 -8.47 8.75
N GLY A 119 2.91 -7.92 8.70
CA GLY A 119 1.92 -8.22 7.66
C GLY A 119 2.38 -7.72 6.28
N LEU A 120 2.99 -6.55 6.21
CA LEU A 120 3.62 -6.04 4.99
C LEU A 120 4.81 -6.92 4.57
N ALA A 121 5.70 -7.28 5.49
CA ALA A 121 6.81 -8.19 5.19
C ALA A 121 6.32 -9.56 4.69
N ALA A 122 5.26 -10.10 5.29
CA ALA A 122 4.63 -11.34 4.82
C ALA A 122 3.98 -11.20 3.43
N LEU A 123 3.50 -10.00 3.07
CA LEU A 123 2.98 -9.71 1.74
C LEU A 123 4.12 -9.72 0.71
N PHE A 124 5.22 -9.01 0.97
CA PHE A 124 6.38 -8.97 0.09
C PHE A 124 7.09 -10.31 -0.04
N ALA A 125 7.04 -11.18 0.99
CA ALA A 125 7.57 -12.54 0.93
C ALA A 125 6.71 -13.53 0.11
N GLN A 126 5.58 -13.11 -0.45
CA GLN A 126 4.77 -13.97 -1.32
C GLN A 126 5.51 -14.26 -2.64
N PRO A 127 5.37 -15.47 -3.20
CA PRO A 127 5.99 -15.78 -4.49
C PRO A 127 5.40 -14.91 -5.61
N LEU A 128 6.26 -14.40 -6.47
CA LEU A 128 5.84 -13.69 -7.68
C LEU A 128 5.29 -14.67 -8.71
N HIS A 129 4.15 -14.34 -9.28
CA HIS A 129 3.49 -15.06 -10.36
C HIS A 129 3.26 -14.11 -11.54
N GLU A 130 3.26 -14.63 -12.75
CA GLU A 130 2.92 -13.89 -13.98
C GLU A 130 1.50 -13.28 -13.90
N LEU A 131 0.56 -14.02 -13.29
CA LEU A 131 -0.80 -13.54 -13.02
C LEU A 131 -0.94 -13.04 -11.58
N PRO A 132 -1.85 -12.11 -11.28
CA PRO A 132 -2.06 -11.58 -9.93
C PRO A 132 -2.74 -12.59 -9.00
N LEU A 133 -2.11 -13.75 -8.76
CA LEU A 133 -2.66 -14.84 -7.96
C LEU A 133 -2.54 -14.63 -6.46
N ASN A 134 -1.77 -13.63 -6.04
CA ASN A 134 -1.63 -13.18 -4.67
C ASN A 134 -1.45 -11.65 -4.65
N ALA A 135 -1.40 -11.06 -3.46
CA ALA A 135 -1.32 -9.61 -3.33
C ALA A 135 -0.03 -9.02 -3.90
N PHE A 136 1.11 -9.66 -3.65
CA PHE A 136 2.40 -9.19 -4.18
C PHE A 136 2.40 -9.20 -5.71
N SER A 137 1.99 -10.32 -6.34
CA SER A 137 1.89 -10.40 -7.80
C SER A 137 0.90 -9.38 -8.39
N GLY A 138 -0.13 -9.01 -7.63
CA GLY A 138 -1.05 -7.95 -8.02
C GLY A 138 -0.39 -6.58 -8.01
N LEU A 139 0.35 -6.24 -6.94
CA LEU A 139 1.08 -4.98 -6.84
C LEU A 139 2.15 -4.85 -7.92
N MET A 140 2.86 -5.94 -8.23
CA MET A 140 3.92 -6.00 -9.24
C MET A 140 3.42 -5.87 -10.69
N GLN A 141 2.13 -5.69 -10.91
CA GLN A 141 1.58 -5.26 -12.22
C GLN A 141 1.72 -3.75 -12.46
N HIS A 142 2.13 -2.99 -11.44
CA HIS A 142 2.29 -1.54 -11.49
C HIS A 142 3.77 -1.18 -11.37
N GLU A 143 4.22 -0.21 -12.13
CA GLU A 143 5.63 0.19 -12.17
C GLU A 143 6.07 0.95 -10.89
N VAL A 144 5.14 1.69 -10.27
CA VAL A 144 5.40 2.47 -9.05
C VAL A 144 4.45 1.99 -7.97
N ILE A 145 5.01 1.45 -6.89
CA ILE A 145 4.26 0.82 -5.80
C ILE A 145 4.43 1.63 -4.53
N LEU A 146 3.34 2.26 -4.07
CA LEU A 146 3.31 2.98 -2.80
C LEU A 146 2.66 2.11 -1.73
N PHE A 147 3.22 2.13 -0.53
CA PHE A 147 2.62 1.49 0.64
C PHE A 147 3.03 2.18 1.94
N LYS A 148 2.29 1.91 2.99
CA LYS A 148 2.57 2.43 4.33
C LYS A 148 2.01 1.54 5.42
N SER A 149 2.67 1.54 6.59
CA SER A 149 2.05 1.10 7.83
C SER A 149 1.01 2.10 8.33
N CYS A 150 0.00 1.64 9.07
CA CYS A 150 -1.07 2.50 9.59
C CYS A 150 -0.68 3.15 10.93
N PHE A 151 -1.42 4.18 11.35
CA PHE A 151 -1.14 4.93 12.57
C PHE A 151 -1.04 4.08 13.87
N PRO A 152 -1.74 2.94 14.05
CA PRO A 152 -1.57 2.14 15.27
C PRO A 152 -0.12 1.64 15.47
N VAL A 153 0.64 1.50 14.36
CA VAL A 153 2.06 1.11 14.39
C VAL A 153 2.94 2.18 15.05
N SER A 154 2.54 3.44 15.01
CA SER A 154 3.27 4.56 15.63
C SER A 154 3.17 4.58 17.17
N ASN A 155 2.51 3.62 17.82
CA ASN A 155 2.60 3.41 19.26
C ASN A 155 3.73 2.42 19.60
N ILE A 156 4.98 2.83 19.37
CA ILE A 156 6.16 1.97 19.57
C ILE A 156 6.55 1.98 21.06
N ARG A 157 6.23 0.90 21.75
CA ARG A 157 6.30 0.84 23.23
C ARG A 157 7.68 0.50 23.77
N SER A 158 8.57 -0.08 22.97
CA SER A 158 9.92 -0.44 23.41
C SER A 158 10.92 -0.34 22.26
N ASP A 159 12.21 -0.32 22.60
CA ASP A 159 13.31 -0.28 21.63
C ASP A 159 13.40 -1.60 20.86
N GLU A 160 13.08 -2.72 21.51
CA GLU A 160 13.02 -4.04 20.86
C GLU A 160 11.92 -4.07 19.78
N GLN A 161 10.78 -3.42 20.02
CA GLN A 161 9.72 -3.30 19.02
C GLN A 161 10.17 -2.43 17.85
N LEU A 162 10.88 -1.32 18.11
CA LEU A 162 11.45 -0.47 17.08
C LEU A 162 12.41 -1.25 16.18
N GLU A 163 13.36 -1.98 16.80
CA GLU A 163 14.33 -2.80 16.05
C GLU A 163 13.64 -3.91 15.25
N GLN A 164 12.60 -4.54 15.81
CA GLN A 164 11.81 -5.53 15.08
C GLN A 164 11.11 -4.92 13.85
N TYR A 165 10.59 -3.70 13.95
CA TYR A 165 9.99 -3.01 12.81
C TYR A 165 11.02 -2.72 11.71
N LYS A 166 12.21 -2.27 12.08
CA LYS A 166 13.33 -2.10 11.14
C LYS A 166 13.66 -3.40 10.42
N GLN A 167 13.75 -4.54 11.12
CA GLN A 167 14.04 -5.84 10.51
C GLN A 167 13.00 -6.24 9.46
N TRP A 168 11.71 -6.01 9.71
CA TRP A 168 10.68 -6.30 8.71
C TRP A 168 10.79 -5.39 7.48
N TYR A 169 11.13 -4.11 7.68
CA TYR A 169 11.33 -3.19 6.54
C TYR A 169 12.61 -3.51 5.76
N LEU A 170 13.68 -3.96 6.42
CA LEU A 170 14.87 -4.46 5.74
C LEU A 170 14.56 -5.70 4.89
N ALA A 171 13.78 -6.65 5.43
CA ALA A 171 13.36 -7.82 4.67
C ALA A 171 12.50 -7.46 3.44
N MET A 172 11.64 -6.44 3.54
CA MET A 172 10.92 -5.92 2.36
C MET A 172 11.86 -5.27 1.36
N ARG A 173 12.85 -4.48 1.83
CA ARG A 173 13.82 -3.82 0.96
C ARG A 173 14.66 -4.82 0.16
N GLU A 174 15.10 -5.93 0.79
CA GLU A 174 15.78 -7.02 0.06
C GLU A 174 14.94 -7.55 -1.11
N VAL A 175 13.62 -7.66 -0.94
CA VAL A 175 12.72 -8.04 -2.04
C VAL A 175 12.61 -6.94 -3.09
N MET A 176 12.57 -5.67 -2.69
CA MET A 176 12.51 -4.55 -3.64
C MET A 176 13.78 -4.46 -4.50
N ASP A 177 14.96 -4.73 -3.92
CA ASP A 177 16.25 -4.76 -4.62
C ASP A 177 16.29 -5.80 -5.74
N ASP A 178 15.56 -6.92 -5.60
CA ASP A 178 15.45 -7.95 -6.63
C ASP A 178 14.57 -7.50 -7.83
N HIS A 179 13.92 -6.33 -7.73
CA HIS A 179 12.98 -5.82 -8.74
C HIS A 179 13.32 -4.37 -9.18
N PRO A 180 14.48 -4.14 -9.82
CA PRO A 180 14.90 -2.80 -10.26
C PRO A 180 14.07 -2.25 -11.43
N ASP A 181 13.20 -3.04 -12.02
CA ASP A 181 12.18 -2.63 -12.99
C ASP A 181 10.95 -1.98 -12.36
N HIS A 182 10.92 -1.87 -11.02
CA HIS A 182 9.88 -1.23 -10.23
C HIS A 182 10.46 -0.16 -9.31
N LEU A 183 9.69 0.89 -9.06
CA LEU A 183 9.98 1.91 -8.06
C LEU A 183 9.06 1.69 -6.85
N PHE A 184 9.65 1.59 -5.67
CA PHE A 184 8.93 1.44 -4.41
C PHE A 184 8.98 2.72 -3.59
N ILE A 185 7.82 3.22 -3.19
CA ILE A 185 7.71 4.42 -2.36
C ILE A 185 7.10 4.04 -1.02
N VAL A 186 7.91 4.10 0.02
CA VAL A 186 7.51 3.88 1.40
C VAL A 186 6.99 5.20 1.98
N LEU A 187 5.82 5.21 2.58
CA LEU A 187 5.37 6.35 3.39
C LEU A 187 5.63 6.03 4.86
N THR A 188 6.27 6.94 5.58
CA THR A 188 6.44 6.79 7.03
C THR A 188 5.08 6.68 7.73
N PRO A 189 4.91 5.83 8.77
CA PRO A 189 3.64 5.69 9.48
C PRO A 189 3.19 7.03 10.06
N PRO A 190 1.91 7.42 9.95
CA PRO A 190 1.45 8.71 10.47
C PRO A 190 1.47 8.77 12.01
N PRO A 191 1.68 9.94 12.62
CA PRO A 191 1.71 10.10 14.07
C PRO A 191 0.32 9.87 14.69
N LEU A 192 0.30 9.59 16.00
CA LEU A 192 -0.90 9.35 16.76
C LEU A 192 -1.41 10.64 17.45
N ASN A 193 -2.73 10.69 17.69
CA ASN A 193 -3.32 11.64 18.63
C ASN A 193 -2.67 11.46 20.01
N PRO A 194 -2.40 12.55 20.78
CA PRO A 194 -1.79 12.47 22.10
C PRO A 194 -2.50 11.53 23.09
N SER A 195 -3.82 11.37 22.97
CA SER A 195 -4.59 10.42 23.79
C SER A 195 -4.30 8.94 23.50
N ALA A 196 -3.69 8.63 22.34
CA ALA A 196 -3.44 7.27 21.88
C ALA A 196 -1.97 6.83 21.99
N THR A 197 -1.08 7.69 22.52
CA THR A 197 0.36 7.41 22.64
C THR A 197 0.95 8.05 23.90
N THR A 198 2.25 7.85 24.12
CA THR A 198 3.04 8.53 25.14
C THR A 198 4.20 9.28 24.50
N PRO A 199 4.82 10.26 25.17
CA PRO A 199 6.00 10.95 24.63
C PRO A 199 7.12 10.00 24.21
N GLU A 200 7.37 8.93 24.98
CA GLU A 200 8.41 7.95 24.71
C GLU A 200 8.07 7.09 23.48
N ALA A 201 6.80 6.68 23.33
CA ALA A 201 6.33 5.93 22.17
C ALA A 201 6.34 6.79 20.90
N ALA A 202 5.94 8.06 21.01
CA ALA A 202 5.98 9.02 19.91
C ALA A 202 7.42 9.33 19.47
N ALA A 203 8.37 9.45 20.42
CA ALA A 203 9.79 9.63 20.11
C ALA A 203 10.37 8.42 19.34
N ARG A 204 9.99 7.18 19.72
CA ARG A 204 10.39 5.98 18.95
C ARG A 204 9.73 5.93 17.58
N ALA A 205 8.48 6.38 17.44
CA ALA A 205 7.84 6.48 16.13
C ALA A 205 8.56 7.50 15.23
N ARG A 206 9.02 8.64 15.79
CA ARG A 206 9.87 9.59 15.07
C ARG A 206 11.20 8.95 14.67
N ALA A 207 11.85 8.24 15.59
CA ALA A 207 13.11 7.54 15.29
C ALA A 207 12.94 6.48 14.19
N PHE A 208 11.80 5.80 14.13
CA PHE A 208 11.49 4.89 13.04
C PHE A 208 11.29 5.61 11.70
N ALA A 209 10.57 6.73 11.70
CA ALA A 209 10.39 7.54 10.50
C ALA A 209 11.72 8.14 10.02
N ASP A 210 12.56 8.65 10.93
CA ASP A 210 13.89 9.18 10.60
C ASP A 210 14.80 8.10 10.02
N TRP A 211 14.74 6.87 10.55
CA TRP A 211 15.50 5.76 10.01
C TRP A 211 15.07 5.40 8.59
N LEU A 212 13.76 5.38 8.29
CA LEU A 212 13.25 5.14 6.93
C LEU A 212 13.66 6.23 5.93
N LEU A 213 14.04 7.43 6.42
CA LEU A 213 14.51 8.56 5.61
C LEU A 213 16.04 8.63 5.53
N SER A 214 16.75 7.81 6.31
CA SER A 214 18.21 7.87 6.43
C SER A 214 18.93 7.14 5.32
N ASP A 215 20.22 7.47 5.15
CA ASP A 215 21.12 6.74 4.26
C ASP A 215 21.25 5.26 4.64
N GLU A 216 21.10 4.90 5.94
CA GLU A 216 21.11 3.50 6.39
C GLU A 216 19.99 2.67 5.69
N TYR A 217 18.84 3.29 5.40
CA TYR A 217 17.75 2.62 4.71
C TYR A 217 17.77 2.82 3.20
N LEU A 218 18.25 3.95 2.68
CA LEU A 218 18.09 4.36 1.28
C LEU A 218 19.36 4.28 0.43
N GLU A 219 20.58 4.40 1.03
CA GLU A 219 21.81 4.40 0.26
C GLU A 219 22.07 3.05 -0.42
N GLY A 220 22.31 3.07 -1.73
CA GLY A 220 22.54 1.86 -2.52
C GLY A 220 21.25 1.16 -3.01
N HIS A 221 20.07 1.74 -2.75
CA HIS A 221 18.77 1.20 -3.12
C HIS A 221 18.00 2.20 -4.02
N PRO A 222 18.45 2.42 -5.27
CA PRO A 222 17.97 3.50 -6.13
C PRO A 222 16.47 3.38 -6.47
N ASN A 223 15.91 2.16 -6.44
CA ASN A 223 14.51 1.89 -6.67
C ASN A 223 13.63 1.98 -5.41
N VAL A 224 14.17 2.49 -4.29
CA VAL A 224 13.44 2.69 -3.04
C VAL A 224 13.50 4.15 -2.64
N ALA A 225 12.35 4.74 -2.37
CA ALA A 225 12.24 6.11 -1.89
C ALA A 225 11.29 6.19 -0.68
N THR A 226 11.44 7.21 0.16
CA THR A 226 10.58 7.38 1.34
C THR A 226 9.97 8.78 1.37
N PHE A 227 8.64 8.83 1.52
CA PHE A 227 7.90 10.07 1.78
C PHE A 227 7.68 10.25 3.27
N ASP A 228 8.11 11.39 3.84
CA ASP A 228 7.93 11.69 5.26
C ASP A 228 6.50 12.15 5.57
N LEU A 229 5.58 11.17 5.65
CA LEU A 229 4.20 11.43 6.08
C LEU A 229 4.15 11.74 7.59
N PHE A 230 5.03 11.12 8.39
CA PHE A 230 5.11 11.38 9.83
C PHE A 230 5.45 12.85 10.10
N GLY A 231 6.56 13.34 9.55
CA GLY A 231 6.98 14.72 9.75
C GLY A 231 6.03 15.75 9.13
N ALA A 232 5.31 15.38 8.06
CA ALA A 232 4.30 16.25 7.48
C ALA A 232 3.09 16.47 8.40
N LEU A 233 2.84 15.56 9.35
CA LEU A 233 1.65 15.56 10.21
C LEU A 233 1.94 15.79 11.70
N ALA A 234 3.19 15.55 12.14
CA ALA A 234 3.56 15.61 13.54
C ALA A 234 3.82 17.05 14.03
N GLU A 235 3.61 17.25 15.32
CA GLU A 235 4.12 18.40 16.04
C GLU A 235 5.64 18.37 16.07
N ASP A 236 6.29 19.42 15.63
CA ASP A 236 7.75 19.52 15.46
C ASP A 236 8.42 20.50 16.44
N ASP A 237 7.66 21.24 17.25
CA ASP A 237 8.21 22.08 18.31
C ASP A 237 8.83 21.20 19.42
N PRO A 238 10.16 21.23 19.61
CA PRO A 238 10.83 20.41 20.62
C PRO A 238 10.44 20.74 22.05
N ASP A 239 9.92 21.94 22.30
CA ASP A 239 9.45 22.39 23.62
C ASP A 239 7.99 22.02 23.88
N SER A 240 7.28 21.48 22.87
CA SER A 240 5.91 21.02 23.01
C SER A 240 5.82 19.72 23.82
N PRO A 241 4.92 19.59 24.79
CA PRO A 241 4.68 18.30 25.45
C PRO A 241 4.07 17.24 24.51
N GLU A 242 3.62 17.65 23.32
CA GLU A 242 3.02 16.79 22.29
C GLU A 242 3.94 16.62 21.08
N VAL A 243 5.23 16.94 21.20
CA VAL A 243 6.22 16.74 20.13
C VAL A 243 6.17 15.29 19.60
N ASN A 244 6.26 15.14 18.30
CA ASN A 244 6.13 13.86 17.58
C ASN A 244 4.73 13.21 17.63
N MET A 245 3.72 13.91 18.11
CA MET A 245 2.33 13.47 18.05
C MET A 245 1.59 14.23 16.95
N LEU A 246 0.40 13.79 16.58
CA LEU A 246 -0.42 14.49 15.58
C LEU A 246 -0.65 15.93 16.04
N ARG A 247 -0.22 16.90 15.23
CA ARG A 247 -0.30 18.32 15.60
C ARG A 247 -1.75 18.81 15.77
N ALA A 248 -1.94 19.77 16.64
CA ALA A 248 -3.26 20.18 17.13
C ALA A 248 -4.22 20.64 16.02
N ASP A 249 -3.74 21.39 15.04
CA ASP A 249 -4.52 21.92 13.91
C ASP A 249 -4.89 20.86 12.86
N TYR A 250 -4.28 19.66 12.94
CA TYR A 250 -4.57 18.52 12.06
C TYR A 250 -5.46 17.45 12.71
N ARG A 251 -5.85 17.62 13.97
CA ARG A 251 -6.72 16.68 14.69
C ARG A 251 -8.18 16.84 14.27
N ARG A 252 -8.89 15.74 14.36
CA ARG A 252 -10.35 15.71 14.39
C ARG A 252 -10.83 15.88 15.81
N ASP A 253 -12.13 16.07 15.98
CA ASP A 253 -12.74 16.09 17.32
C ASP A 253 -12.53 14.73 18.02
N GLY A 254 -12.27 14.80 19.33
CA GLY A 254 -12.10 13.62 20.17
C GLY A 254 -10.71 12.99 20.10
N GLU A 255 -10.66 11.65 20.21
CA GLU A 255 -9.44 10.84 20.33
C GLU A 255 -8.99 10.21 19.00
N ASP A 256 -9.61 10.60 17.90
CA ASP A 256 -9.32 10.04 16.57
C ASP A 256 -7.92 10.45 16.10
N SER A 257 -7.11 9.46 15.69
CA SER A 257 -5.78 9.70 15.13
C SER A 257 -5.78 9.92 13.61
N HIS A 258 -6.93 9.92 12.94
CA HIS A 258 -7.00 10.29 11.54
C HIS A 258 -6.77 11.80 11.38
N PRO A 259 -5.87 12.21 10.47
CA PRO A 259 -5.74 13.61 10.11
C PRO A 259 -7.06 14.19 9.59
N ASN A 260 -7.32 15.45 9.90
CA ASN A 260 -8.50 16.17 9.42
C ASN A 260 -8.37 16.59 7.95
N GLU A 261 -9.40 17.20 7.40
CA GLU A 261 -9.44 17.63 6.00
C GLU A 261 -8.38 18.69 5.69
N THR A 262 -8.06 19.59 6.62
CA THR A 262 -6.99 20.59 6.46
C THR A 262 -5.65 19.90 6.22
N ALA A 263 -5.28 18.95 7.08
CA ALA A 263 -4.07 18.17 6.94
C ALA A 263 -4.01 17.45 5.57
N ASN A 264 -5.10 16.80 5.17
CA ASN A 264 -5.14 16.06 3.93
C ASN A 264 -4.99 16.98 2.70
N ARG A 265 -5.60 18.16 2.72
CA ARG A 265 -5.48 19.18 1.64
C ARG A 265 -4.07 19.77 1.54
N GLU A 266 -3.34 19.84 2.65
CA GLU A 266 -1.95 20.32 2.65
C GLU A 266 -0.94 19.24 2.26
N VAL A 267 -1.14 18.00 2.73
CA VAL A 267 -0.19 16.90 2.53
C VAL A 267 -0.41 16.19 1.20
N GLY A 268 -1.65 16.06 0.72
CA GLY A 268 -1.96 15.36 -0.53
C GLY A 268 -1.19 15.89 -1.75
N PRO A 269 -1.18 17.21 -2.02
CA PRO A 269 -0.39 17.77 -3.12
C PRO A 269 1.11 17.51 -2.98
N ARG A 270 1.65 17.56 -1.75
CA ARG A 270 3.08 17.26 -1.49
C ARG A 270 3.42 15.81 -1.79
N LEU A 271 2.51 14.88 -1.44
CA LEU A 271 2.66 13.46 -1.78
C LEU A 271 2.64 13.25 -3.30
N ALA A 272 1.67 13.83 -4.00
CA ALA A 272 1.59 13.71 -5.45
C ALA A 272 2.85 14.27 -6.15
N ASP A 273 3.32 15.45 -5.74
CA ASP A 273 4.55 16.05 -6.26
C ASP A 273 5.79 15.21 -5.96
N PHE A 274 5.83 14.56 -4.79
CA PHE A 274 6.90 13.64 -4.44
C PHE A 274 6.90 12.42 -5.37
N ILE A 275 5.75 11.80 -5.61
CA ILE A 275 5.60 10.65 -6.51
C ILE A 275 6.10 11.02 -7.91
N ILE A 276 5.63 12.15 -8.45
CA ILE A 276 6.01 12.62 -9.80
C ILE A 276 7.53 12.78 -9.90
N ARG A 277 8.13 13.59 -9.00
CA ARG A 277 9.58 13.84 -9.04
C ARG A 277 10.42 12.59 -8.87
N THR A 278 10.00 11.68 -7.98
CA THR A 278 10.73 10.44 -7.72
C THR A 278 10.65 9.49 -8.93
N ALA A 279 9.47 9.35 -9.53
CA ALA A 279 9.30 8.53 -10.72
C ALA A 279 10.06 9.08 -11.94
N GLU A 280 10.08 10.41 -12.11
CA GLU A 280 10.86 11.06 -13.17
C GLU A 280 12.37 10.86 -12.97
N ALA A 281 12.86 11.07 -11.74
CA ALA A 281 14.29 10.89 -11.42
C ALA A 281 14.73 9.43 -11.64
N TYR A 282 13.93 8.47 -11.17
CA TYR A 282 14.23 7.05 -11.34
C TYR A 282 14.23 6.63 -12.81
N ARG A 283 13.25 7.09 -13.58
CA ARG A 283 13.21 6.86 -15.04
C ARG A 283 14.46 7.38 -15.76
N GLU A 284 14.93 8.58 -15.39
CA GLU A 284 16.15 9.16 -15.95
C GLU A 284 17.39 8.35 -15.53
N GLU A 285 17.45 7.84 -14.31
CA GLU A 285 18.53 7.00 -13.82
C GLU A 285 18.61 5.69 -14.59
N VAL A 286 17.49 4.98 -14.75
CA VAL A 286 17.39 3.74 -15.51
C VAL A 286 17.78 3.97 -16.97
N ALA A 287 17.31 5.04 -17.60
CA ALA A 287 17.63 5.37 -19.00
C ALA A 287 19.12 5.71 -19.20
N ASN A 288 19.82 6.21 -18.17
CA ASN A 288 21.23 6.57 -18.24
C ASN A 288 22.15 5.41 -17.83
N GLY A 289 21.63 4.37 -17.18
CA GLY A 289 22.35 3.18 -16.75
C GLY A 289 22.45 2.07 -17.81
N GLU A 290 21.67 2.19 -18.91
CA GLU A 290 21.81 1.37 -20.12
C GLU A 290 22.88 1.96 -21.05
#